data_dbc01e359574e478ba816d0647d7ff24
#
_entry.id   dbc01e359574e478ba816d0647d7ff24
#
_cell.length_a   1.000
_cell.length_b   1.000
_cell.length_c   1.000
_cell.angle_alpha   90.00
_cell.angle_beta   90.00
_cell.angle_gamma   90.00
#
_symmetry.space_group_name_H-M   'P 1'
#
loop_
_entity.id
_entity.type
_entity.pdbx_description
1 polymer ?
#
loop_
_entity_poly.entity_id
_entity_poly.type
_entity_poly.pdbx_seq_one_letter_code
_entity_poly.pdbx_strand_id
1 'polypeptide(L)'
;MIFSTVDNEIGEFASDPNRLNVAVSRAVDRFIVVTDGNDNDTASPIHELIGYIQYHNHEIVNSEIHSVFDYLYHNYAAAREEAMRKYGRVSEVDSENLMYAIIRDVLCENDFSKYDVVMHVPLRMILSDLRKLDSRELSFATNHLTHVDFLIFSRLTHRPILVVEVDGFAYHNHEKQRERDLVKNTILEKYGIPILRLSTVGSREKQKLVSVLEKINVT
;
A
#
# COMPACT_ATOMS: atom_id res chain seq x y z
N MET A 1 2.27 -27.63 13.04
CA MET A 1 1.63 -26.31 13.34
C MET A 1 2.55 -25.19 12.89
N ILE A 2 1.99 -24.10 12.35
CA ILE A 2 2.74 -22.89 11.99
C ILE A 2 2.28 -21.78 12.93
N PHE A 3 3.24 -21.14 13.60
CA PHE A 3 3.05 -19.96 14.43
C PHE A 3 3.76 -18.79 13.79
N SER A 4 3.04 -17.74 13.44
CA SER A 4 3.58 -16.55 12.80
C SER A 4 3.33 -15.33 13.69
N THR A 5 4.33 -14.50 13.86
CA THR A 5 4.19 -13.23 14.59
C THR A 5 3.42 -12.18 13.80
N VAL A 6 3.27 -12.35 12.48
CA VAL A 6 2.50 -11.54 11.53
C VAL A 6 2.99 -10.09 11.37
N ASP A 7 3.44 -9.46 12.45
CA ASP A 7 3.92 -8.08 12.49
C ASP A 7 5.42 -8.02 12.77
N ASN A 8 6.07 -6.95 12.33
CA ASN A 8 7.47 -6.65 12.63
C ASN A 8 7.70 -6.29 14.11
N GLU A 9 6.64 -6.03 14.86
CA GLU A 9 6.66 -5.83 16.30
C GLU A 9 5.84 -6.95 16.96
N ILE A 10 6.44 -7.66 17.91
CA ILE A 10 5.76 -8.71 18.65
C ILE A 10 4.79 -8.06 19.62
N GLY A 11 3.51 -8.06 19.25
CA GLY A 11 2.45 -7.52 20.07
C GLY A 11 2.14 -8.39 21.30
N GLU A 12 1.40 -7.84 22.27
CA GLU A 12 0.97 -8.56 23.51
C GLU A 12 0.29 -9.90 23.22
N PHE A 13 -0.37 -10.02 22.07
CA PHE A 13 -1.04 -11.27 21.68
C PHE A 13 -0.04 -12.40 21.39
N ALA A 14 1.05 -12.11 20.71
CA ALA A 14 2.06 -13.10 20.32
C ALA A 14 3.05 -13.38 21.46
N SER A 15 3.23 -12.44 22.38
CA SER A 15 4.10 -12.56 23.56
C SER A 15 3.44 -13.18 24.80
N ASP A 16 2.14 -13.54 24.74
CA ASP A 16 1.47 -14.20 25.86
C ASP A 16 1.99 -15.64 26.05
N PRO A 17 2.67 -15.95 27.17
CA PRO A 17 3.27 -17.27 27.41
C PRO A 17 2.24 -18.39 27.43
N ASN A 18 1.00 -18.14 27.86
CA ASN A 18 -0.04 -19.17 27.90
C ASN A 18 -0.47 -19.57 26.47
N ARG A 19 -0.57 -18.62 25.57
CA ARG A 19 -0.91 -18.87 24.17
C ARG A 19 0.20 -19.60 23.45
N LEU A 20 1.45 -19.19 23.69
CA LEU A 20 2.63 -19.86 23.13
C LEU A 20 2.71 -21.31 23.61
N ASN A 21 2.52 -21.56 24.89
CA ASN A 21 2.47 -22.92 25.45
C ASN A 21 1.35 -23.78 24.85
N VAL A 22 0.16 -23.21 24.65
CA VAL A 22 -0.94 -23.91 23.97
C VAL A 22 -0.60 -24.22 22.53
N ALA A 23 0.02 -23.29 21.81
CA ALA A 23 0.43 -23.52 20.42
C ALA A 23 1.50 -24.62 20.31
N VAL A 24 2.54 -24.56 21.14
CA VAL A 24 3.62 -25.57 21.14
C VAL A 24 3.08 -26.95 21.52
N SER A 25 2.24 -27.06 22.57
CA SER A 25 1.70 -28.32 23.06
C SER A 25 0.70 -29.00 22.10
N ARG A 26 0.10 -28.24 21.18
CA ARG A 26 -0.81 -28.77 20.15
C ARG A 26 -0.10 -29.26 18.89
N ALA A 27 1.18 -29.06 18.76
CA ALA A 27 1.93 -29.56 17.60
C ALA A 27 2.16 -31.06 17.77
N VAL A 28 1.64 -31.87 16.82
CA VAL A 28 1.79 -33.33 16.86
C VAL A 28 3.10 -33.78 16.24
N ASP A 29 3.45 -33.26 15.04
CA ASP A 29 4.63 -33.70 14.31
C ASP A 29 5.71 -32.59 14.22
N ARG A 30 5.30 -31.38 13.90
CA ARG A 30 6.24 -30.27 13.66
C ARG A 30 5.63 -28.94 14.13
N PHE A 31 6.44 -28.14 14.80
CA PHE A 31 6.15 -26.75 15.14
C PHE A 31 7.10 -25.83 14.37
N ILE A 32 6.55 -24.88 13.62
CA ILE A 32 7.32 -23.94 12.83
C ILE A 32 7.02 -22.54 13.35
N VAL A 33 8.05 -21.82 13.75
CA VAL A 33 7.96 -20.39 14.10
C VAL A 33 8.39 -19.57 12.88
N VAL A 34 7.56 -18.63 12.48
CA VAL A 34 7.87 -17.65 11.44
C VAL A 34 7.93 -16.28 12.08
N THR A 35 9.11 -15.67 12.07
CA THR A 35 9.37 -14.35 12.64
C THR A 35 10.34 -13.59 11.74
N ASP A 36 10.37 -12.27 11.84
CA ASP A 36 11.29 -11.42 11.07
C ASP A 36 12.74 -11.42 11.62
N GLY A 37 12.94 -12.02 12.79
CA GLY A 37 14.24 -12.09 13.43
C GLY A 37 14.69 -10.79 14.13
N ASN A 38 13.86 -9.74 14.10
CA ASN A 38 14.17 -8.43 14.69
C ASN A 38 13.62 -8.26 16.10
N ASP A 39 13.35 -9.35 16.82
CA ASP A 39 12.91 -9.29 18.22
C ASP A 39 14.05 -8.76 19.10
N ASN A 40 14.00 -7.47 19.39
CA ASN A 40 14.95 -6.80 20.28
C ASN A 40 14.57 -6.95 21.76
N ASP A 41 13.40 -7.49 22.07
CA ASP A 41 12.99 -7.76 23.45
C ASP A 41 13.52 -9.12 23.92
N THR A 42 14.71 -9.10 24.51
CA THR A 42 15.39 -10.28 25.05
C THR A 42 14.61 -10.98 26.19
N ALA A 43 13.55 -10.37 26.70
CA ALA A 43 12.72 -10.92 27.78
C ALA A 43 11.41 -11.52 27.24
N SER A 44 11.18 -11.53 25.92
CA SER A 44 9.94 -12.07 25.38
C SER A 44 9.94 -13.60 25.37
N PRO A 45 8.80 -14.28 25.65
CA PRO A 45 8.65 -15.73 25.56
C PRO A 45 8.99 -16.30 24.17
N ILE A 46 8.82 -15.52 23.13
CA ILE A 46 9.21 -15.91 21.76
C ILE A 46 10.71 -15.91 21.61
N HIS A 47 11.41 -14.93 22.18
CA HIS A 47 12.86 -14.89 22.19
C HIS A 47 13.45 -16.10 22.92
N GLU A 48 12.87 -16.49 24.06
CA GLU A 48 13.24 -17.71 24.79
C GLU A 48 13.03 -18.96 23.94
N LEU A 49 11.89 -19.05 23.21
CA LEU A 49 11.62 -20.16 22.31
C LEU A 49 12.61 -20.21 21.13
N ILE A 50 12.94 -19.07 20.53
CA ILE A 50 13.93 -18.99 19.46
C ILE A 50 15.30 -19.42 19.99
N GLY A 51 15.70 -18.94 21.17
CA GLY A 51 16.91 -19.36 21.85
C GLY A 51 16.96 -20.87 22.13
N TYR A 52 15.85 -21.46 22.53
CA TYR A 52 15.72 -22.92 22.72
C TYR A 52 15.91 -23.67 21.40
N ILE A 53 15.26 -23.23 20.30
CA ILE A 53 15.40 -23.81 18.97
C ILE A 53 16.86 -23.77 18.50
N GLN A 54 17.52 -22.64 18.68
CA GLN A 54 18.94 -22.45 18.32
C GLN A 54 19.87 -23.34 19.16
N TYR A 55 19.64 -23.37 20.46
CA TYR A 55 20.50 -24.14 21.40
C TYR A 55 20.43 -25.65 21.10
N HIS A 56 19.29 -26.17 20.72
CA HIS A 56 19.09 -27.58 20.38
C HIS A 56 19.40 -27.93 18.91
N ASN A 57 20.01 -27.01 18.15
CA ASN A 57 20.34 -27.21 16.74
C ASN A 57 19.17 -27.69 15.85
N HIS A 58 17.96 -27.21 16.17
CA HIS A 58 16.84 -27.43 15.26
C HIS A 58 17.02 -26.64 13.96
N GLU A 59 16.36 -27.10 12.91
CA GLU A 59 16.45 -26.48 11.58
C GLU A 59 16.05 -24.99 11.63
N ILE A 60 16.96 -24.12 11.18
CA ILE A 60 16.70 -22.70 10.98
C ILE A 60 16.85 -22.40 9.50
N VAL A 61 15.79 -21.90 8.90
CA VAL A 61 15.76 -21.50 7.49
C VAL A 61 15.63 -19.97 7.45
N ASN A 62 16.68 -19.31 6.96
CA ASN A 62 16.57 -17.89 6.64
C ASN A 62 15.81 -17.74 5.34
N SER A 63 14.68 -17.03 5.38
CA SER A 63 13.93 -16.70 4.18
C SER A 63 14.69 -15.66 3.38
N GLU A 64 14.81 -15.87 2.07
CA GLU A 64 15.28 -14.83 1.15
C GLU A 64 14.17 -13.75 0.92
N ILE A 65 12.98 -14.00 1.46
CA ILE A 65 11.83 -13.12 1.38
C ILE A 65 11.82 -12.26 2.63
N HIS A 66 12.24 -11.01 2.50
CA HIS A 66 12.30 -10.05 3.60
C HIS A 66 10.96 -9.34 3.86
N SER A 67 10.00 -9.49 2.98
CA SER A 67 8.63 -8.99 3.17
C SER A 67 7.62 -9.78 2.34
N VAL A 68 6.34 -9.73 2.72
CA VAL A 68 5.24 -10.24 1.87
C VAL A 68 5.28 -9.56 0.50
N PHE A 69 5.80 -8.35 0.45
CA PHE A 69 6.06 -7.59 -0.76
C PHE A 69 7.09 -8.26 -1.67
N ASP A 70 8.22 -8.72 -1.12
CA ASP A 70 9.25 -9.40 -1.91
C ASP A 70 8.70 -10.70 -2.49
N TYR A 71 7.86 -11.42 -1.73
CA TYR A 71 7.16 -12.60 -2.23
C TYR A 71 6.17 -12.26 -3.35
N LEU A 72 5.38 -11.22 -3.17
CA LEU A 72 4.48 -10.73 -4.22
C LEU A 72 5.28 -10.22 -5.42
N TYR A 73 6.38 -9.50 -5.20
CA TYR A 73 7.27 -9.05 -6.25
C TYR A 73 7.91 -10.20 -7.02
N HIS A 74 8.37 -11.24 -6.35
CA HIS A 74 8.93 -12.43 -7.00
C HIS A 74 7.89 -13.22 -7.79
N ASN A 75 6.72 -13.45 -7.22
CA ASN A 75 5.63 -14.15 -7.90
C ASN A 75 5.03 -13.36 -9.06
N TYR A 76 5.10 -12.03 -9.00
CA TYR A 76 4.62 -11.14 -10.06
C TYR A 76 5.73 -10.61 -10.96
N ALA A 77 6.97 -11.10 -10.85
CA ALA A 77 8.08 -10.63 -11.68
C ALA A 77 7.73 -10.73 -13.18
N ALA A 78 7.17 -11.85 -13.62
CA ALA A 78 6.74 -12.03 -15.00
C ALA A 78 5.60 -11.07 -15.40
N ALA A 79 4.60 -10.89 -14.54
CA ALA A 79 3.50 -9.95 -14.77
C ALA A 79 3.99 -8.50 -14.78
N ARG A 80 4.98 -8.17 -13.92
CA ARG A 80 5.63 -6.86 -13.89
C ARG A 80 6.41 -6.58 -15.16
N GLU A 81 7.19 -7.54 -15.64
CA GLU A 81 7.92 -7.44 -16.91
C GLU A 81 6.97 -7.26 -18.10
N GLU A 82 5.86 -7.98 -18.10
CA GLU A 82 4.83 -7.84 -19.12
C GLU A 82 4.15 -6.44 -19.06
N ALA A 83 3.80 -5.96 -17.88
CA ALA A 83 3.24 -4.63 -17.70
C ALA A 83 4.21 -3.52 -18.13
N MET A 84 5.50 -3.64 -17.75
CA MET A 84 6.54 -2.70 -18.17
C MET A 84 6.80 -2.74 -19.68
N ARG A 85 6.72 -3.93 -20.30
CA ARG A 85 6.83 -4.08 -21.75
C ARG A 85 5.65 -3.46 -22.46
N LYS A 86 4.43 -3.57 -21.91
CA LYS A 86 3.20 -3.06 -22.51
C LYS A 86 3.06 -1.55 -22.40
N TYR A 87 3.40 -0.98 -21.27
CA TYR A 87 3.14 0.43 -20.96
C TYR A 87 4.39 1.29 -20.77
N GLY A 88 5.57 0.67 -20.73
CA GLY A 88 6.83 1.35 -20.46
C GLY A 88 7.00 1.68 -18.97
N ARG A 89 8.17 2.20 -18.63
CA ARG A 89 8.46 2.71 -17.30
C ARG A 89 8.10 4.19 -17.25
N VAL A 90 7.15 4.54 -16.38
CA VAL A 90 6.59 5.90 -16.25
C VAL A 90 7.02 6.59 -14.95
N SER A 91 7.54 5.82 -13.98
CA SER A 91 8.07 6.31 -12.70
C SER A 91 9.34 5.56 -12.31
N GLU A 92 10.13 6.17 -11.42
CA GLU A 92 11.26 5.50 -10.77
C GLU A 92 10.79 4.51 -9.70
N VAL A 93 9.56 4.66 -9.21
CA VAL A 93 8.95 3.83 -8.18
C VAL A 93 8.17 2.68 -8.83
N ASP A 94 8.58 1.45 -8.54
CA ASP A 94 8.00 0.25 -9.17
C ASP A 94 6.53 0.04 -8.82
N SER A 95 6.09 0.38 -7.60
CA SER A 95 4.67 0.29 -7.21
C SER A 95 3.78 1.24 -8.01
N GLU A 96 4.29 2.40 -8.38
CA GLU A 96 3.58 3.33 -9.26
C GLU A 96 3.50 2.80 -10.70
N ASN A 97 4.57 2.18 -11.21
CA ASN A 97 4.54 1.57 -12.54
C ASN A 97 3.51 0.45 -12.63
N LEU A 98 3.41 -0.41 -11.60
CA LEU A 98 2.40 -1.47 -11.53
C LEU A 98 0.99 -0.90 -11.43
N MET A 99 0.79 0.14 -10.60
CA MET A 99 -0.51 0.77 -10.47
C MET A 99 -0.92 1.47 -11.76
N TYR A 100 0.00 2.13 -12.45
CA TYR A 100 -0.26 2.71 -13.77
C TYR A 100 -0.76 1.65 -14.75
N ALA A 101 -0.11 0.48 -14.80
CA ALA A 101 -0.54 -0.61 -15.66
C ALA A 101 -1.96 -1.10 -15.31
N ILE A 102 -2.27 -1.28 -14.02
CA ILE A 102 -3.61 -1.66 -13.55
C ILE A 102 -4.65 -0.62 -13.97
N ILE A 103 -4.36 0.67 -13.74
CA ILE A 103 -5.28 1.74 -14.14
C ILE A 103 -5.52 1.72 -15.65
N ARG A 104 -4.46 1.60 -16.44
CA ARG A 104 -4.56 1.54 -17.92
C ARG A 104 -5.38 0.34 -18.37
N ASP A 105 -5.18 -0.83 -17.80
CA ASP A 105 -5.95 -2.03 -18.12
C ASP A 105 -7.43 -1.84 -17.77
N VAL A 106 -7.73 -1.32 -16.58
CA VAL A 106 -9.12 -1.04 -16.16
C VAL A 106 -9.80 -0.06 -17.12
N LEU A 107 -9.11 1.01 -17.51
CA LEU A 107 -9.66 2.02 -18.42
C LEU A 107 -9.86 1.48 -19.86
N CYS A 108 -9.08 0.47 -20.27
CA CYS A 108 -9.17 -0.15 -21.59
C CYS A 108 -10.17 -1.32 -21.64
N GLU A 109 -10.27 -2.12 -20.59
CA GLU A 109 -11.05 -3.36 -20.57
C GLU A 109 -12.56 -3.16 -20.25
N ASN A 110 -12.92 -2.02 -19.64
CA ASN A 110 -14.28 -1.74 -19.20
C ASN A 110 -14.84 -0.51 -19.94
N ASP A 111 -16.11 -0.19 -19.72
CA ASP A 111 -16.79 0.99 -20.29
C ASP A 111 -16.24 2.34 -19.75
N PHE A 112 -14.92 2.36 -19.42
CA PHE A 112 -14.22 3.54 -18.91
C PHE A 112 -13.32 4.21 -19.95
N SER A 113 -13.44 3.85 -21.23
CA SER A 113 -12.64 4.41 -22.34
C SER A 113 -12.76 5.93 -22.51
N LYS A 114 -13.80 6.53 -21.92
CA LYS A 114 -14.00 8.00 -21.84
C LYS A 114 -13.06 8.69 -20.87
N TYR A 115 -12.34 7.94 -20.07
CA TYR A 115 -11.36 8.44 -19.09
C TYR A 115 -9.93 8.18 -19.56
N ASP A 116 -9.00 8.95 -19.01
CA ASP A 116 -7.55 8.74 -19.15
C ASP A 116 -6.86 9.00 -17.82
N VAL A 117 -5.59 8.65 -17.73
CA VAL A 117 -4.79 8.80 -16.51
C VAL A 117 -3.52 9.57 -16.78
N VAL A 118 -3.16 10.44 -15.85
CA VAL A 118 -1.88 11.16 -15.81
C VAL A 118 -1.29 11.04 -14.41
N MET A 119 0.06 11.03 -14.34
CA MET A 119 0.82 10.85 -13.11
C MET A 119 1.40 12.17 -12.62
N HIS A 120 1.71 12.21 -11.30
CA HIS A 120 2.46 13.29 -10.65
C HIS A 120 1.90 14.69 -10.93
N VAL A 121 0.57 14.82 -10.92
CA VAL A 121 -0.07 16.11 -11.21
C VAL A 121 0.04 17.02 -9.99
N PRO A 122 0.63 18.22 -10.11
CA PRO A 122 0.64 19.19 -9.04
C PRO A 122 -0.78 19.50 -8.55
N LEU A 123 -1.00 19.45 -7.22
CA LEU A 123 -2.35 19.58 -6.64
C LEU A 123 -3.05 20.87 -7.11
N ARG A 124 -2.33 21.99 -7.18
CA ARG A 124 -2.85 23.28 -7.65
C ARG A 124 -3.48 23.24 -9.04
N MET A 125 -3.02 22.33 -9.93
CA MET A 125 -3.52 22.22 -11.31
C MET A 125 -4.86 21.50 -11.41
N ILE A 126 -5.22 20.76 -10.36
CA ILE A 126 -6.48 20.01 -10.29
C ILE A 126 -7.61 20.91 -9.79
N LEU A 127 -7.25 21.98 -9.04
CA LEU A 127 -8.20 22.82 -8.34
C LEU A 127 -8.69 23.98 -9.22
N SER A 128 -9.99 24.11 -9.37
CA SER A 128 -10.59 25.10 -10.27
C SER A 128 -10.61 26.53 -9.73
N ASP A 129 -10.65 26.72 -8.41
CA ASP A 129 -10.72 28.06 -7.78
C ASP A 129 -10.02 28.06 -6.41
N LEU A 130 -8.80 28.56 -6.37
CA LEU A 130 -7.99 28.57 -5.15
C LEU A 130 -8.53 29.44 -4.01
N ARG A 131 -9.53 30.34 -4.28
CA ARG A 131 -10.15 31.20 -3.26
C ARG A 131 -11.00 30.42 -2.25
N LYS A 132 -11.31 29.16 -2.54
CA LYS A 132 -12.02 28.26 -1.60
C LYS A 132 -11.12 27.74 -0.47
N LEU A 133 -9.81 27.92 -0.60
CA LEU A 133 -8.82 27.41 0.34
C LEU A 133 -8.51 28.45 1.42
N ASP A 134 -8.32 27.97 2.64
CA ASP A 134 -7.73 28.79 3.71
C ASP A 134 -6.22 29.00 3.49
N SER A 135 -5.57 29.80 4.32
CA SER A 135 -4.15 30.13 4.14
C SER A 135 -3.22 28.93 4.26
N ARG A 136 -3.53 27.96 5.13
CA ARG A 136 -2.76 26.70 5.29
C ARG A 136 -2.93 25.78 4.09
N GLU A 137 -4.15 25.58 3.67
CA GLU A 137 -4.52 24.79 2.51
C GLU A 137 -3.93 25.37 1.21
N LEU A 138 -4.00 26.69 1.05
CA LEU A 138 -3.44 27.40 -0.10
C LEU A 138 -1.93 27.21 -0.17
N SER A 139 -1.23 27.40 0.95
CA SER A 139 0.21 27.17 1.03
C SER A 139 0.57 25.71 0.68
N PHE A 140 -0.21 24.75 1.16
CA PHE A 140 -0.03 23.33 0.87
C PHE A 140 -0.27 23.02 -0.63
N ALA A 141 -1.40 23.48 -1.18
CA ALA A 141 -1.78 23.21 -2.56
C ALA A 141 -0.86 23.88 -3.59
N THR A 142 -0.29 25.04 -3.27
CA THR A 142 0.62 25.78 -4.17
C THR A 142 2.07 25.35 -4.04
N ASN A 143 2.42 24.53 -3.06
CA ASN A 143 3.74 23.98 -2.93
C ASN A 143 4.04 23.07 -4.14
N HIS A 144 5.13 23.33 -4.86
CA HIS A 144 5.53 22.59 -6.07
C HIS A 144 5.83 21.11 -5.82
N LEU A 145 6.12 20.71 -4.57
CA LEU A 145 6.32 19.32 -4.16
C LEU A 145 5.01 18.59 -3.85
N THR A 146 3.88 19.30 -3.81
CA THR A 146 2.59 18.69 -3.52
C THR A 146 1.93 18.26 -4.83
N HIS A 147 1.88 16.97 -5.05
CA HIS A 147 1.26 16.35 -6.22
C HIS A 147 0.37 15.18 -5.80
N VAL A 148 -0.44 14.70 -6.71
CA VAL A 148 -1.16 13.41 -6.60
C VAL A 148 -0.42 12.38 -7.45
N ASP A 149 -0.42 11.11 -7.01
CA ASP A 149 0.28 10.05 -7.73
C ASP A 149 -0.36 9.82 -9.09
N PHE A 150 -1.69 9.67 -9.10
CA PHE A 150 -2.47 9.51 -10.35
C PHE A 150 -3.72 10.36 -10.32
N LEU A 151 -4.02 10.97 -11.45
CA LEU A 151 -5.27 11.64 -11.73
C LEU A 151 -5.97 10.96 -12.89
N ILE A 152 -7.14 10.38 -12.64
CA ILE A 152 -8.07 9.94 -13.69
C ILE A 152 -8.97 11.11 -14.04
N PHE A 153 -9.04 11.42 -15.32
CA PHE A 153 -9.79 12.57 -15.83
C PHE A 153 -10.62 12.19 -17.06
N SER A 154 -11.66 12.98 -17.34
CA SER A 154 -12.47 12.82 -18.55
C SER A 154 -11.71 13.31 -19.78
N ARG A 155 -11.56 12.47 -20.81
CA ARG A 155 -10.95 12.85 -22.10
C ARG A 155 -11.68 13.97 -22.79
N LEU A 156 -13.01 14.04 -22.63
CA LEU A 156 -13.85 15.03 -23.31
C LEU A 156 -13.81 16.39 -22.61
N THR A 157 -13.94 16.39 -21.28
CA THR A 157 -14.09 17.65 -20.52
C THR A 157 -12.83 18.08 -19.79
N HIS A 158 -11.80 17.22 -19.72
CA HIS A 158 -10.58 17.37 -18.94
C HIS A 158 -10.83 17.59 -17.44
N ARG A 159 -12.04 17.27 -16.95
CA ARG A 159 -12.37 17.40 -15.52
C ARG A 159 -11.75 16.24 -14.75
N PRO A 160 -11.22 16.51 -13.53
CA PRO A 160 -10.85 15.48 -12.57
C PRO A 160 -12.03 14.55 -12.27
N ILE A 161 -11.80 13.27 -12.27
CA ILE A 161 -12.79 12.23 -11.97
C ILE A 161 -12.46 11.51 -10.68
N LEU A 162 -11.19 11.09 -10.52
CA LEU A 162 -10.74 10.34 -9.37
C LEU A 162 -9.23 10.57 -9.18
N VAL A 163 -8.81 10.84 -7.95
CA VAL A 163 -7.41 10.78 -7.55
C VAL A 163 -7.14 9.38 -7.00
N VAL A 164 -6.02 8.77 -7.42
CA VAL A 164 -5.53 7.51 -6.86
C VAL A 164 -4.16 7.75 -6.25
N GLU A 165 -3.99 7.37 -5.00
CA GLU A 165 -2.73 7.45 -4.25
C GLU A 165 -2.25 6.05 -3.89
N VAL A 166 -0.94 5.82 -3.95
CA VAL A 166 -0.30 4.55 -3.61
C VAL A 166 0.47 4.70 -2.32
N ASP A 167 -0.12 4.24 -1.24
CA ASP A 167 0.50 4.34 0.08
C ASP A 167 1.52 3.22 0.29
N GLY A 168 2.82 3.57 0.29
CA GLY A 168 3.91 2.65 0.56
C GLY A 168 4.00 2.27 2.05
N PHE A 169 4.40 1.02 2.35
CA PHE A 169 4.51 0.50 3.71
C PHE A 169 5.41 1.34 4.64
N ALA A 170 6.49 1.90 4.11
CA ALA A 170 7.47 2.66 4.89
C ALA A 170 6.95 4.02 5.43
N TYR A 171 5.80 4.51 4.96
CA TYR A 171 5.31 5.86 5.28
C TYR A 171 4.29 5.90 6.41
N HIS A 172 3.86 4.77 6.97
CA HIS A 172 2.79 4.73 7.98
C HIS A 172 3.18 5.30 9.37
N ASN A 173 4.46 5.60 9.62
CA ASN A 173 4.93 5.92 10.96
C ASN A 173 5.27 7.40 11.21
N HIS A 174 5.03 8.32 10.29
CA HIS A 174 5.33 9.74 10.51
C HIS A 174 4.06 10.57 10.67
N GLU A 175 3.85 11.13 11.86
CA GLU A 175 2.75 12.05 12.20
C GLU A 175 2.62 13.22 11.20
N LYS A 176 3.74 13.74 10.72
CA LYS A 176 3.79 14.77 9.67
C LYS A 176 3.18 14.31 8.33
N GLN A 177 3.35 13.04 7.96
CA GLN A 177 2.79 12.53 6.72
C GLN A 177 1.26 12.40 6.84
N ARG A 178 0.77 11.89 7.97
CA ARG A 178 -0.68 11.81 8.24
C ARG A 178 -1.35 13.19 8.19
N GLU A 179 -0.70 14.22 8.76
CA GLU A 179 -1.21 15.60 8.67
C GLU A 179 -1.29 16.09 7.22
N ARG A 180 -0.26 15.83 6.41
CA ARG A 180 -0.24 16.20 4.99
C ARG A 180 -1.35 15.49 4.22
N ASP A 181 -1.56 14.21 4.49
CA ASP A 181 -2.60 13.40 3.86
C ASP A 181 -4.01 13.90 4.24
N LEU A 182 -4.21 14.26 5.51
CA LEU A 182 -5.46 14.87 5.97
C LEU A 182 -5.74 16.19 5.25
N VAL A 183 -4.74 17.07 5.14
CA VAL A 183 -4.90 18.36 4.42
C VAL A 183 -5.23 18.10 2.94
N LYS A 184 -4.53 17.16 2.27
CA LYS A 184 -4.80 16.78 0.88
C LYS A 184 -6.24 16.28 0.71
N ASN A 185 -6.69 15.38 1.60
CA ASN A 185 -8.05 14.83 1.58
C ASN A 185 -9.10 15.95 1.74
N THR A 186 -8.91 16.82 2.74
CA THR A 186 -9.84 17.96 2.99
C THR A 186 -9.92 18.88 1.77
N ILE A 187 -8.79 19.16 1.12
CA ILE A 187 -8.78 19.98 -0.10
C ILE A 187 -9.58 19.28 -1.21
N LEU A 188 -9.28 18.03 -1.52
CA LEU A 188 -9.95 17.30 -2.59
C LEU A 188 -11.46 17.19 -2.34
N GLU A 189 -11.88 16.94 -1.11
CA GLU A 189 -13.29 16.91 -0.70
C GLU A 189 -14.00 18.24 -0.94
N LYS A 190 -13.39 19.39 -0.63
CA LYS A 190 -13.94 20.73 -0.92
C LYS A 190 -14.22 20.96 -2.39
N TYR A 191 -13.51 20.29 -3.28
CA TYR A 191 -13.71 20.38 -4.73
C TYR A 191 -14.56 19.23 -5.29
N GLY A 192 -15.05 18.34 -4.43
CA GLY A 192 -15.84 17.19 -4.84
C GLY A 192 -15.05 16.18 -5.67
N ILE A 193 -13.73 16.12 -5.49
CA ILE A 193 -12.85 15.17 -6.20
C ILE A 193 -12.62 13.96 -5.29
N PRO A 194 -13.18 12.79 -5.63
CA PRO A 194 -12.96 11.58 -4.84
C PRO A 194 -11.50 11.14 -4.87
N ILE A 195 -11.07 10.51 -3.77
CA ILE A 195 -9.73 9.93 -3.63
C ILE A 195 -9.84 8.45 -3.28
N LEU A 196 -9.04 7.63 -3.97
CA LEU A 196 -8.85 6.21 -3.70
C LEU A 196 -7.41 6.00 -3.23
N ARG A 197 -7.23 5.56 -1.98
CA ARG A 197 -5.93 5.18 -1.45
C ARG A 197 -5.76 3.68 -1.52
N LEU A 198 -4.65 3.25 -2.10
CA LEU A 198 -4.31 1.85 -2.27
C LEU A 198 -2.99 1.58 -1.57
N SER A 199 -3.05 0.75 -0.53
CA SER A 199 -1.84 0.32 0.16
C SER A 199 -1.07 -0.68 -0.68
N THR A 200 0.26 -0.53 -0.71
CA THR A 200 1.16 -1.48 -1.36
C THR A 200 1.14 -2.88 -0.70
N VAL A 201 0.62 -3.02 0.50
CA VAL A 201 0.34 -4.30 1.20
C VAL A 201 -1.09 -4.80 0.99
N GLY A 202 -1.88 -4.10 0.18
CA GLY A 202 -3.26 -4.43 -0.10
C GLY A 202 -3.41 -5.58 -1.10
N SER A 203 -4.67 -5.95 -1.32
CA SER A 203 -5.06 -6.88 -2.38
C SER A 203 -6.32 -6.36 -3.06
N ARG A 204 -6.56 -6.84 -4.30
CA ARG A 204 -7.75 -6.52 -5.10
C ARG A 204 -7.82 -5.05 -5.56
N GLU A 205 -6.67 -4.43 -5.84
CA GLU A 205 -6.56 -3.04 -6.28
C GLU A 205 -7.42 -2.79 -7.54
N LYS A 206 -7.36 -3.68 -8.52
CA LYS A 206 -8.17 -3.64 -9.75
C LYS A 206 -9.67 -3.59 -9.43
N GLN A 207 -10.14 -4.46 -8.53
CA GLN A 207 -11.56 -4.54 -8.15
C GLN A 207 -12.02 -3.30 -7.38
N LYS A 208 -11.18 -2.77 -6.48
CA LYS A 208 -11.45 -1.53 -5.75
C LYS A 208 -11.58 -0.35 -6.71
N LEU A 209 -10.66 -0.24 -7.66
CA LEU A 209 -10.69 0.82 -8.67
C LEU A 209 -11.95 0.75 -9.53
N VAL A 210 -12.28 -0.44 -10.05
CA VAL A 210 -13.50 -0.65 -10.84
C VAL A 210 -14.74 -0.25 -10.04
N SER A 211 -14.87 -0.72 -8.80
CA SER A 211 -16.03 -0.41 -7.95
C SER A 211 -16.22 1.09 -7.70
N VAL A 212 -15.10 1.84 -7.56
CA VAL A 212 -15.17 3.30 -7.37
C VAL A 212 -15.57 3.99 -8.66
N LEU A 213 -15.00 3.59 -9.81
CA LEU A 213 -15.34 4.17 -11.11
C LEU A 213 -16.80 3.88 -11.51
N GLU A 214 -17.31 2.68 -11.21
CA GLU A 214 -18.73 2.35 -11.42
C GLU A 214 -19.65 3.27 -10.63
N LYS A 215 -19.37 3.52 -9.35
CA LYS A 215 -20.14 4.45 -8.52
C LYS A 215 -20.14 5.88 -9.08
N ILE A 216 -19.01 6.34 -9.58
CA ILE A 216 -18.87 7.67 -10.19
C ILE A 216 -19.66 7.75 -11.51
N ASN A 217 -19.73 6.65 -12.28
CA ASN A 217 -20.46 6.61 -13.54
C ASN A 217 -22.00 6.67 -13.40
N VAL A 218 -22.51 6.25 -12.25
CA VAL A 218 -23.96 6.20 -11.95
C VAL A 218 -24.48 7.56 -11.44
N THR A 219 -23.59 8.44 -10.99
CA THR A 219 -23.90 9.78 -10.48
C THR A 219 -23.81 10.82 -11.57
#